data_9185fcb689ad277c49141c3f03b6414b
#
_entry.id   9185fcb689ad277c49141c3f03b6414b
#
_cell.length_a   1.000
_cell.length_b   1.000
_cell.length_c   1.000
_cell.angle_alpha   90.00
_cell.angle_beta   90.00
_cell.angle_gamma   90.00
#
_symmetry.space_group_name_H-M   'P 1'
#
loop_
_entity.id
_entity.type
_entity.pdbx_description
1 polymer ?
#
loop_
_entity_poly.entity_id
_entity_poly.type
_entity_poly.pdbx_seq_one_letter_code
_entity_poly.pdbx_strand_id
1 'polypeptide(L)'
;MHGRPRKAPTQEEQEAFTIKASKLRSLQSQFLQFHHKKVYTKEALDVSAKLLESNPEYYTAWNYRKIAVQHNLNLPEVGENEESIKSILDEELRLVENALRKNFKSYGAWHHRKWVLSKGHSSTDKELLLLSKFQKADSRNFHAWNYRRFVTTLKNIPDEKELEYTTDMIYDNFSNYSAWHNRSVLLSHLLKEKAKGYSPKDNVFTEEFEFVRHALFTDPDDQSGWFYHLWLLDQTVKLETLLVSSWPPHGCNLSLSVDGSFGDCSLSPFTSLQTNTRTLPLILYFSEAVENICSSTVEIECENVASNELVWRSLSGDGTGSAQAWLTYLNFPEEHAHSEKAYQVKVSLARSQGIFSSTGVHHGNSSHIEFSVSVPPHCSEDVDLKKEGKISWSDECFSTHDTQFLESVLVNLFHLERTKIVETVVDYQWNITTINTEITHCRELLSTMNCKIGKLTLARLLKAHDTLMSYTGTSHRDVSHHAEILQLYDDLKKMDPAHLHYYQDEYSLVLLKQIISNQELLLKHCRKYRDPSSPRINNFCLRLNNLSLSRIGSMEKLLWVQVLDLSYNQLKTLEDVPD
;
A
#
# COMPACT_ATOMS: atom_id res chain seq x y z
N MET A 1 11.71 -27.53 -1.86
CA MET A 1 12.43 -28.42 -0.93
C MET A 1 13.85 -27.90 -0.72
N HIS A 2 13.98 -26.71 -0.16
CA HIS A 2 15.26 -26.13 0.22
C HIS A 2 15.55 -26.53 1.67
N GLY A 3 16.76 -27.07 1.95
CA GLY A 3 17.22 -27.36 3.30
C GLY A 3 17.26 -28.83 3.74
N ARG A 4 16.85 -29.80 2.93
CA ARG A 4 17.14 -31.22 3.25
C ARG A 4 18.54 -31.60 2.76
N PRO A 5 19.41 -32.16 3.61
CA PRO A 5 20.70 -32.67 3.15
C PRO A 5 20.46 -33.74 2.08
N ARG A 6 21.13 -33.61 0.93
CA ARG A 6 21.09 -34.62 -0.13
C ARG A 6 21.79 -35.88 0.42
N LYS A 7 21.12 -37.02 0.37
CA LYS A 7 21.78 -38.30 0.58
C LYS A 7 22.90 -38.47 -0.45
N ALA A 8 24.04 -38.96 -0.05
CA ALA A 8 25.09 -39.31 -1.01
C ALA A 8 24.51 -40.37 -1.98
N PRO A 9 24.69 -40.18 -3.30
CA PRO A 9 24.19 -41.13 -4.31
C PRO A 9 24.89 -42.49 -4.15
N THR A 10 24.18 -43.56 -4.41
CA THR A 10 24.74 -44.91 -4.50
C THR A 10 25.67 -45.03 -5.69
N GLN A 11 26.53 -46.03 -5.73
CA GLN A 11 27.44 -46.27 -6.85
C GLN A 11 26.65 -46.48 -8.18
N GLU A 12 25.55 -47.23 -8.14
CA GLU A 12 24.65 -47.43 -9.31
C GLU A 12 24.03 -46.12 -9.79
N GLU A 13 23.61 -45.25 -8.86
CA GLU A 13 23.07 -43.95 -9.18
C GLU A 13 24.13 -43.03 -9.80
N GLN A 14 25.40 -43.09 -9.35
CA GLN A 14 26.53 -42.36 -9.92
C GLN A 14 26.86 -42.84 -11.32
N GLU A 15 26.88 -44.16 -11.57
CA GLU A 15 27.10 -44.72 -12.91
C GLU A 15 25.99 -44.34 -13.86
N ALA A 16 24.72 -44.46 -13.45
CA ALA A 16 23.56 -44.04 -14.25
C ALA A 16 23.60 -42.53 -14.58
N PHE A 17 24.01 -41.70 -13.61
CA PHE A 17 24.20 -40.25 -13.81
C PHE A 17 25.33 -39.96 -14.82
N THR A 18 26.44 -40.67 -14.75
CA THR A 18 27.57 -40.52 -15.65
C THR A 18 27.20 -40.87 -17.10
N ILE A 19 26.48 -41.97 -17.30
CA ILE A 19 25.96 -42.38 -18.61
C ILE A 19 25.00 -41.32 -19.18
N LYS A 20 24.09 -40.82 -18.35
CA LYS A 20 23.15 -39.77 -18.75
C LYS A 20 23.87 -38.46 -19.11
N ALA A 21 24.87 -38.07 -18.34
CA ALA A 21 25.68 -36.88 -18.60
C ALA A 21 26.49 -37.01 -19.89
N SER A 22 27.08 -38.19 -20.19
CA SER A 22 27.79 -38.47 -21.42
C SER A 22 26.87 -38.38 -22.64
N LYS A 23 25.67 -38.98 -22.58
CA LYS A 23 24.66 -38.90 -23.64
C LYS A 23 24.23 -37.46 -23.90
N LEU A 24 24.02 -36.67 -22.83
CA LEU A 24 23.63 -35.27 -22.97
C LEU A 24 24.74 -34.43 -23.61
N ARG A 25 26.01 -34.63 -23.24
CA ARG A 25 27.16 -33.97 -23.86
C ARG A 25 27.29 -34.31 -25.34
N SER A 26 27.07 -35.56 -25.72
CA SER A 26 27.09 -35.98 -27.14
C SER A 26 26.01 -35.27 -27.94
N LEU A 27 24.76 -35.23 -27.44
CA LEU A 27 23.66 -34.50 -28.07
C LEU A 27 23.95 -32.99 -28.17
N GLN A 28 24.52 -32.41 -27.14
CA GLN A 28 24.92 -30.98 -27.11
C GLN A 28 26.00 -30.68 -28.15
N SER A 29 27.01 -31.55 -28.28
CA SER A 29 28.07 -31.40 -29.27
C SER A 29 27.54 -31.47 -30.72
N GLN A 30 26.67 -32.45 -31.02
CA GLN A 30 26.00 -32.55 -32.31
C GLN A 30 25.12 -31.34 -32.62
N PHE A 31 24.33 -30.88 -31.64
CA PHE A 31 23.49 -29.70 -31.76
C PHE A 31 24.32 -28.45 -32.08
N LEU A 32 25.44 -28.24 -31.36
CA LEU A 32 26.31 -27.06 -31.55
C LEU A 32 26.90 -27.05 -32.96
N GLN A 33 27.25 -28.19 -33.54
CA GLN A 33 27.69 -28.28 -34.93
C GLN A 33 26.64 -27.77 -35.94
N PHE A 34 25.36 -28.19 -35.79
CA PHE A 34 24.26 -27.69 -36.60
C PHE A 34 24.00 -26.20 -36.35
N HIS A 35 24.04 -25.77 -35.12
CA HIS A 35 23.85 -24.37 -34.73
C HIS A 35 24.92 -23.46 -35.38
N HIS A 36 26.18 -23.80 -35.26
CA HIS A 36 27.29 -23.00 -35.83
C HIS A 36 27.26 -22.94 -37.36
N LYS A 37 26.88 -24.08 -37.99
CA LYS A 37 26.76 -24.15 -39.44
C LYS A 37 25.42 -23.60 -39.97
N LYS A 38 24.51 -23.15 -39.12
CA LYS A 38 23.16 -22.66 -39.47
C LYS A 38 22.39 -23.68 -40.35
N VAL A 39 22.47 -24.97 -40.00
CA VAL A 39 21.79 -26.06 -40.70
C VAL A 39 20.40 -26.24 -40.07
N TYR A 40 19.32 -26.19 -40.87
CA TYR A 40 17.93 -26.23 -40.39
C TYR A 40 17.17 -27.45 -40.97
N THR A 41 17.87 -28.54 -41.18
CA THR A 41 17.29 -29.79 -41.66
C THR A 41 16.46 -30.52 -40.60
N LYS A 42 15.64 -31.47 -41.02
CA LYS A 42 14.87 -32.31 -40.09
C LYS A 42 15.76 -33.02 -39.08
N GLU A 43 16.92 -33.54 -39.50
CA GLU A 43 17.91 -34.17 -38.59
C GLU A 43 18.39 -33.20 -37.48
N ALA A 44 18.70 -31.96 -37.83
CA ALA A 44 19.12 -30.95 -36.88
C ALA A 44 17.99 -30.59 -35.89
N LEU A 45 16.73 -30.55 -36.38
CA LEU A 45 15.55 -30.35 -35.53
C LEU A 45 15.35 -31.54 -34.58
N ASP A 46 15.53 -32.78 -35.04
CA ASP A 46 15.41 -33.99 -34.23
C ASP A 46 16.46 -34.06 -33.10
N VAL A 47 17.73 -33.65 -33.39
CA VAL A 47 18.79 -33.58 -32.39
C VAL A 47 18.46 -32.53 -31.35
N SER A 48 18.02 -31.34 -31.77
CA SER A 48 17.62 -30.27 -30.85
C SER A 48 16.40 -30.66 -29.99
N ALA A 49 15.46 -31.45 -30.55
CA ALA A 49 14.30 -31.97 -29.83
C ALA A 49 14.74 -32.92 -28.69
N LYS A 50 15.57 -33.92 -29.02
CA LYS A 50 16.11 -34.86 -28.01
C LYS A 50 16.88 -34.14 -26.90
N LEU A 51 17.62 -33.08 -27.25
CA LEU A 51 18.34 -32.25 -26.30
C LEU A 51 17.37 -31.54 -25.34
N LEU A 52 16.33 -30.89 -25.87
CA LEU A 52 15.32 -30.16 -25.11
C LEU A 52 14.41 -31.05 -24.27
N GLU A 53 14.06 -32.23 -24.74
CA GLU A 53 13.36 -33.25 -23.94
C GLU A 53 14.19 -33.74 -22.75
N SER A 54 15.53 -33.76 -22.92
CA SER A 54 16.44 -34.12 -21.83
C SER A 54 16.77 -32.97 -20.90
N ASN A 55 16.87 -31.75 -21.44
CA ASN A 55 17.18 -30.53 -20.71
C ASN A 55 16.34 -29.35 -21.25
N PRO A 56 15.11 -29.14 -20.76
CA PRO A 56 14.25 -28.05 -21.18
C PRO A 56 14.78 -26.65 -20.89
N GLU A 57 15.83 -26.49 -20.05
CA GLU A 57 16.46 -25.21 -19.72
C GLU A 57 17.57 -24.80 -20.69
N TYR A 58 17.76 -25.54 -21.79
CA TYR A 58 18.79 -25.20 -22.77
C TYR A 58 18.31 -24.13 -23.77
N TYR A 59 18.38 -22.85 -23.36
CA TYR A 59 17.82 -21.70 -24.08
C TYR A 59 18.34 -21.55 -25.51
N THR A 60 19.63 -21.86 -25.75
CA THR A 60 20.23 -21.79 -27.09
C THR A 60 19.47 -22.69 -28.09
N ALA A 61 19.04 -23.88 -27.66
CA ALA A 61 18.28 -24.77 -28.52
C ALA A 61 16.85 -24.25 -28.82
N TRP A 62 16.19 -23.61 -27.84
CA TRP A 62 14.90 -22.95 -28.09
C TRP A 62 15.03 -21.80 -29.10
N ASN A 63 16.08 -20.96 -28.97
CA ASN A 63 16.34 -19.87 -29.91
C ASN A 63 16.68 -20.38 -31.30
N TYR A 64 17.52 -21.41 -31.39
CA TYR A 64 17.82 -22.07 -32.65
C TYR A 64 16.55 -22.60 -33.33
N ARG A 65 15.65 -23.29 -32.60
CA ARG A 65 14.40 -23.81 -33.14
C ARG A 65 13.49 -22.72 -33.67
N LYS A 66 13.40 -21.57 -33.00
CA LYS A 66 12.64 -20.40 -33.51
C LYS A 66 13.14 -19.98 -34.89
N ILE A 67 14.48 -19.88 -35.06
CA ILE A 67 15.08 -19.51 -36.33
C ILE A 67 14.83 -20.60 -37.39
N ALA A 68 15.05 -21.85 -37.02
CA ALA A 68 14.86 -22.99 -37.93
C ALA A 68 13.40 -23.15 -38.39
N VAL A 69 12.46 -23.06 -37.48
CA VAL A 69 11.02 -23.09 -37.80
C VAL A 69 10.64 -21.91 -38.69
N GLN A 70 11.10 -20.70 -38.38
CA GLN A 70 10.82 -19.52 -39.20
C GLN A 70 11.42 -19.66 -40.62
N HIS A 71 12.63 -20.23 -40.73
CA HIS A 71 13.25 -20.52 -42.01
C HIS A 71 12.42 -21.52 -42.81
N ASN A 72 11.97 -22.61 -42.18
CA ASN A 72 11.18 -23.67 -42.86
C ASN A 72 9.79 -23.18 -43.28
N LEU A 73 9.15 -22.32 -42.48
CA LEU A 73 7.86 -21.68 -42.80
C LEU A 73 7.98 -20.72 -43.99
N ASN A 74 9.16 -20.14 -44.25
CA ASN A 74 9.40 -19.22 -45.36
C ASN A 74 9.82 -19.95 -46.66
N LEU A 75 9.91 -21.28 -46.67
CA LEU A 75 10.20 -22.02 -47.88
C LEU A 75 9.01 -21.92 -48.86
N PRO A 76 9.24 -21.73 -50.18
CA PRO A 76 8.15 -21.54 -51.15
C PRO A 76 7.13 -22.68 -51.16
N GLU A 77 7.57 -23.90 -50.93
CA GLU A 77 6.74 -25.11 -50.89
C GLU A 77 5.83 -25.19 -49.67
N VAL A 78 6.18 -24.45 -48.58
CA VAL A 78 5.46 -24.46 -47.29
C VAL A 78 4.64 -23.20 -47.11
N GLY A 79 5.19 -22.04 -47.49
CA GLY A 79 4.61 -20.72 -47.21
C GLY A 79 3.24 -20.47 -47.81
N GLU A 80 2.87 -21.17 -48.88
CA GLU A 80 1.55 -21.09 -49.54
C GLU A 80 0.57 -22.19 -49.10
N ASN A 81 1.03 -23.18 -48.28
CA ASN A 81 0.22 -24.31 -47.84
C ASN A 81 -0.06 -24.24 -46.33
N GLU A 82 -1.27 -23.78 -45.96
CA GLU A 82 -1.71 -23.68 -44.55
C GLU A 82 -1.62 -25.00 -43.79
N GLU A 83 -1.88 -26.15 -44.45
CA GLU A 83 -1.83 -27.46 -43.82
C GLU A 83 -0.38 -27.85 -43.45
N SER A 84 0.58 -27.52 -44.33
CA SER A 84 2.00 -27.70 -44.06
C SER A 84 2.49 -26.80 -42.91
N ILE A 85 2.10 -25.53 -42.90
CA ILE A 85 2.40 -24.57 -41.82
C ILE A 85 1.88 -25.10 -40.47
N LYS A 86 0.60 -25.52 -40.46
CA LYS A 86 -0.04 -26.08 -39.28
C LYS A 86 0.64 -27.34 -38.77
N SER A 87 1.02 -28.23 -39.68
CA SER A 87 1.73 -29.48 -39.33
C SER A 87 3.07 -29.20 -38.63
N ILE A 88 3.86 -28.26 -39.15
CA ILE A 88 5.14 -27.85 -38.55
C ILE A 88 4.91 -27.25 -37.13
N LEU A 89 3.94 -26.36 -36.96
CA LEU A 89 3.66 -25.72 -35.69
C LEU A 89 3.06 -26.70 -34.65
N ASP A 90 2.19 -27.63 -35.08
CA ASP A 90 1.64 -28.68 -34.23
C ASP A 90 2.74 -29.67 -33.76
N GLU A 91 3.77 -29.92 -34.60
CA GLU A 91 4.94 -30.71 -34.20
C GLU A 91 5.78 -29.98 -33.13
N GLU A 92 5.98 -28.67 -33.28
CA GLU A 92 6.64 -27.83 -32.24
C GLU A 92 5.86 -27.86 -30.93
N LEU A 93 4.53 -27.74 -30.95
CA LEU A 93 3.70 -27.80 -29.75
C LEU A 93 3.79 -29.16 -29.05
N ARG A 94 3.90 -30.27 -29.80
CA ARG A 94 4.11 -31.61 -29.22
C ARG A 94 5.47 -31.75 -28.56
N LEU A 95 6.53 -31.21 -29.16
CA LEU A 95 7.85 -31.18 -28.55
C LEU A 95 7.82 -30.40 -27.22
N VAL A 96 7.22 -29.22 -27.25
CA VAL A 96 7.13 -28.39 -26.03
C VAL A 96 6.33 -29.10 -24.95
N GLU A 97 5.26 -29.81 -25.30
CA GLU A 97 4.50 -30.61 -24.33
C GLU A 97 5.37 -31.69 -23.70
N ASN A 98 6.18 -32.41 -24.49
CA ASN A 98 7.12 -33.41 -23.97
C ASN A 98 8.16 -32.82 -23.04
N ALA A 99 8.72 -31.63 -23.39
CA ALA A 99 9.65 -30.91 -22.55
C ALA A 99 9.00 -30.45 -21.24
N LEU A 100 7.78 -29.93 -21.27
CA LEU A 100 7.02 -29.52 -20.09
C LEU A 100 6.65 -30.71 -19.19
N ARG A 101 6.37 -31.89 -19.73
CA ARG A 101 6.17 -33.12 -18.93
C ARG A 101 7.40 -33.49 -18.12
N LYS A 102 8.61 -33.13 -18.57
CA LYS A 102 9.87 -33.32 -17.82
C LYS A 102 10.13 -32.23 -16.80
N ASN A 103 9.82 -30.97 -17.16
CA ASN A 103 9.95 -29.82 -16.27
C ASN A 103 8.81 -28.83 -16.48
N PHE A 104 7.75 -28.94 -15.70
CA PHE A 104 6.59 -28.03 -15.74
C PHE A 104 6.94 -26.56 -15.44
N LYS A 105 8.12 -26.29 -14.91
CA LYS A 105 8.58 -24.95 -14.52
C LYS A 105 9.59 -24.36 -15.50
N SER A 106 9.78 -24.98 -16.67
CA SER A 106 10.71 -24.48 -17.68
C SER A 106 10.22 -23.20 -18.34
N TYR A 107 10.90 -22.09 -18.05
CA TYR A 107 10.63 -20.78 -18.68
C TYR A 107 10.82 -20.85 -20.21
N GLY A 108 11.88 -21.50 -20.67
CA GLY A 108 12.19 -21.63 -22.09
C GLY A 108 11.08 -22.36 -22.87
N ALA A 109 10.57 -23.47 -22.31
CA ALA A 109 9.50 -24.24 -22.91
C ALA A 109 8.18 -23.44 -22.98
N TRP A 110 7.74 -22.81 -21.89
CA TRP A 110 6.54 -21.98 -21.89
C TRP A 110 6.64 -20.78 -22.83
N HIS A 111 7.80 -20.13 -22.87
CA HIS A 111 8.03 -19.01 -23.78
C HIS A 111 8.02 -19.45 -25.25
N HIS A 112 8.62 -20.61 -25.57
CA HIS A 112 8.58 -21.18 -26.92
C HIS A 112 7.15 -21.56 -27.34
N ARG A 113 6.37 -22.18 -26.43
CA ARG A 113 4.97 -22.51 -26.65
C ARG A 113 4.15 -21.27 -27.00
N LYS A 114 4.32 -20.20 -26.23
CA LYS A 114 3.68 -18.91 -26.47
C LYS A 114 4.02 -18.35 -27.85
N TRP A 115 5.29 -18.44 -28.25
CA TRP A 115 5.76 -18.00 -29.55
C TRP A 115 5.14 -18.82 -30.70
N VAL A 116 5.04 -20.15 -30.57
CA VAL A 116 4.40 -21.01 -31.58
C VAL A 116 2.93 -20.64 -31.74
N LEU A 117 2.19 -20.53 -30.64
CA LEU A 117 0.75 -20.22 -30.68
C LEU A 117 0.49 -18.81 -31.26
N SER A 118 1.39 -17.84 -31.04
CA SER A 118 1.28 -16.49 -31.61
C SER A 118 1.36 -16.44 -33.14
N LYS A 119 1.72 -17.53 -33.81
CA LYS A 119 1.69 -17.65 -35.29
C LYS A 119 0.27 -17.79 -35.86
N GLY A 120 -0.73 -18.07 -35.03
CA GLY A 120 -2.14 -18.02 -35.39
C GLY A 120 -2.70 -19.26 -36.10
N HIS A 121 -1.89 -20.31 -36.38
CA HIS A 121 -2.33 -21.50 -37.11
C HIS A 121 -2.66 -22.70 -36.21
N SER A 122 -2.48 -22.59 -34.91
CA SER A 122 -2.72 -23.67 -33.96
C SER A 122 -4.01 -23.48 -33.17
N SER A 123 -4.62 -24.60 -32.73
CA SER A 123 -5.91 -24.57 -32.04
C SER A 123 -5.81 -24.11 -30.59
N THR A 124 -6.40 -22.94 -30.26
CA THR A 124 -6.52 -22.42 -28.89
C THR A 124 -7.37 -23.34 -28.00
N ASP A 125 -8.35 -24.08 -28.55
CA ASP A 125 -9.17 -25.02 -27.78
C ASP A 125 -8.35 -26.20 -27.27
N LYS A 126 -7.47 -26.74 -28.11
CA LYS A 126 -6.54 -27.81 -27.70
C LYS A 126 -5.60 -27.32 -26.61
N GLU A 127 -5.15 -26.04 -26.67
CA GLU A 127 -4.31 -25.43 -25.66
C GLU A 127 -5.03 -25.28 -24.30
N LEU A 128 -6.29 -24.83 -24.29
CA LEU A 128 -7.09 -24.75 -23.07
C LEU A 128 -7.33 -26.12 -22.43
N LEU A 129 -7.59 -27.13 -23.24
CA LEU A 129 -7.76 -28.52 -22.77
C LEU A 129 -6.45 -29.06 -22.16
N LEU A 130 -5.30 -28.75 -22.76
CA LEU A 130 -3.99 -29.13 -22.24
C LEU A 130 -3.69 -28.41 -20.92
N LEU A 131 -3.97 -27.11 -20.86
CA LEU A 131 -3.82 -26.32 -19.65
C LEU A 131 -4.65 -26.86 -18.49
N SER A 132 -5.88 -27.27 -18.74
CA SER A 132 -6.72 -27.90 -17.71
C SER A 132 -6.08 -29.18 -17.14
N LYS A 133 -5.40 -29.97 -17.97
CA LYS A 133 -4.64 -31.15 -17.52
C LYS A 133 -3.41 -30.76 -16.70
N PHE A 134 -2.65 -29.74 -17.11
CA PHE A 134 -1.50 -29.25 -16.35
C PHE A 134 -1.89 -28.64 -15.02
N GLN A 135 -2.98 -27.87 -14.98
CA GLN A 135 -3.48 -27.24 -13.75
C GLN A 135 -4.09 -28.25 -12.77
N LYS A 136 -4.64 -29.38 -13.27
CA LYS A 136 -5.01 -30.51 -12.39
C LYS A 136 -3.79 -31.19 -11.76
N ALA A 137 -2.66 -31.24 -12.47
CA ALA A 137 -1.42 -31.82 -11.94
C ALA A 137 -0.68 -30.87 -10.96
N ASP A 138 -0.66 -29.58 -11.26
CA ASP A 138 -0.08 -28.52 -10.43
C ASP A 138 -0.92 -27.24 -10.55
N SER A 139 -1.95 -27.12 -9.71
CA SER A 139 -2.93 -26.03 -9.72
C SER A 139 -2.32 -24.66 -9.39
N ARG A 140 -1.14 -24.63 -8.77
CA ARG A 140 -0.40 -23.43 -8.38
C ARG A 140 0.75 -23.07 -9.31
N ASN A 141 0.89 -23.74 -10.45
CA ASN A 141 1.92 -23.42 -11.43
C ASN A 141 1.66 -22.07 -12.09
N PHE A 142 2.40 -21.04 -11.69
CA PHE A 142 2.22 -19.68 -12.21
C PHE A 142 2.49 -19.57 -13.71
N HIS A 143 3.34 -20.43 -14.30
CA HIS A 143 3.56 -20.47 -15.74
C HIS A 143 2.31 -20.91 -16.50
N ALA A 144 1.61 -21.93 -15.97
CA ALA A 144 0.36 -22.40 -16.56
C ALA A 144 -0.73 -21.31 -16.49
N TRP A 145 -0.84 -20.61 -15.36
CA TRP A 145 -1.74 -19.47 -15.21
C TRP A 145 -1.39 -18.31 -16.15
N ASN A 146 -0.10 -17.98 -16.28
CA ASN A 146 0.37 -16.93 -17.18
C ASN A 146 0.11 -17.29 -18.66
N TYR A 147 0.32 -18.55 -19.01
CA TYR A 147 0.03 -19.05 -20.35
C TYR A 147 -1.49 -19.10 -20.62
N ARG A 148 -2.30 -19.46 -19.63
CA ARG A 148 -3.76 -19.42 -19.74
C ARG A 148 -4.26 -18.03 -20.08
N ARG A 149 -3.83 -16.99 -19.35
CA ARG A 149 -4.18 -15.59 -19.66
C ARG A 149 -3.83 -15.19 -21.10
N PHE A 150 -2.67 -15.62 -21.59
CA PHE A 150 -2.30 -15.37 -22.98
C PHE A 150 -3.24 -16.08 -23.97
N VAL A 151 -3.60 -17.34 -23.75
CA VAL A 151 -4.49 -18.11 -24.63
C VAL A 151 -5.90 -17.55 -24.63
N THR A 152 -6.43 -17.17 -23.46
CA THR A 152 -7.76 -16.58 -23.30
C THR A 152 -7.85 -15.22 -23.98
N THR A 153 -6.82 -14.36 -23.83
CA THR A 153 -6.71 -13.10 -24.56
C THR A 153 -6.68 -13.33 -26.08
N LEU A 154 -5.88 -14.28 -26.56
CA LEU A 154 -5.78 -14.59 -27.99
C LEU A 154 -7.09 -15.11 -28.57
N LYS A 155 -7.89 -15.81 -27.78
CA LYS A 155 -9.21 -16.34 -28.15
C LYS A 155 -10.35 -15.35 -27.90
N ASN A 156 -10.08 -14.18 -27.31
CA ASN A 156 -11.08 -13.21 -26.88
C ASN A 156 -12.15 -13.82 -25.95
N ILE A 157 -11.72 -14.63 -24.97
CA ILE A 157 -12.63 -15.16 -23.94
C ILE A 157 -12.98 -14.02 -22.99
N PRO A 158 -14.28 -13.76 -22.71
CA PRO A 158 -14.69 -12.75 -21.74
C PRO A 158 -14.17 -13.05 -20.32
N ASP A 159 -13.83 -12.00 -19.57
CA ASP A 159 -13.32 -12.11 -18.20
C ASP A 159 -14.32 -12.79 -17.25
N GLU A 160 -15.62 -12.69 -17.51
CA GLU A 160 -16.67 -13.38 -16.76
C GLU A 160 -16.52 -14.91 -16.84
N LYS A 161 -16.14 -15.43 -18.02
CA LYS A 161 -15.89 -16.88 -18.20
C LYS A 161 -14.63 -17.34 -17.46
N GLU A 162 -13.61 -16.51 -17.43
CA GLU A 162 -12.40 -16.79 -16.64
C GLU A 162 -12.68 -16.68 -15.13
N LEU A 163 -13.59 -15.77 -14.71
CA LEU A 163 -14.05 -15.68 -13.34
C LEU A 163 -14.79 -16.96 -12.91
N GLU A 164 -15.70 -17.49 -13.75
CA GLU A 164 -16.34 -18.79 -13.54
C GLU A 164 -15.28 -19.91 -13.39
N TYR A 165 -14.27 -19.92 -14.25
CA TYR A 165 -13.18 -20.90 -14.16
C TYR A 165 -12.40 -20.81 -12.84
N THR A 166 -12.16 -19.60 -12.32
CA THR A 166 -11.52 -19.45 -10.99
C THR A 166 -12.42 -19.99 -9.89
N THR A 167 -13.74 -19.84 -10.00
CA THR A 167 -14.71 -20.41 -9.07
C THR A 167 -14.58 -21.93 -9.00
N ASP A 168 -14.57 -22.61 -10.15
CA ASP A 168 -14.41 -24.07 -10.22
C ASP A 168 -13.10 -24.53 -9.57
N MET A 169 -11.99 -23.84 -9.89
CA MET A 169 -10.67 -24.14 -9.34
C MET A 169 -10.56 -23.91 -7.82
N ILE A 170 -11.33 -22.97 -7.28
CA ILE A 170 -11.40 -22.68 -5.84
C ILE A 170 -12.25 -23.76 -5.13
N TYR A 171 -13.39 -24.14 -5.71
CA TYR A 171 -14.21 -25.23 -5.16
C TYR A 171 -13.50 -26.59 -5.19
N ASP A 172 -12.70 -26.86 -6.24
CA ASP A 172 -11.85 -28.06 -6.28
C ASP A 172 -10.77 -28.05 -5.17
N ASN A 173 -10.27 -26.87 -4.81
CA ASN A 173 -9.25 -26.72 -3.78
C ASN A 173 -9.21 -25.30 -3.22
N PHE A 174 -9.77 -25.06 -2.02
CA PHE A 174 -9.76 -23.76 -1.35
C PHE A 174 -8.34 -23.23 -1.07
N SER A 175 -7.34 -24.12 -0.92
CA SER A 175 -5.93 -23.74 -0.75
C SER A 175 -5.25 -23.28 -2.05
N ASN A 176 -5.98 -23.11 -3.14
CA ASN A 176 -5.42 -22.65 -4.41
C ASN A 176 -5.25 -21.13 -4.46
N TYR A 177 -4.20 -20.63 -3.82
CA TYR A 177 -3.85 -19.19 -3.83
C TYR A 177 -3.82 -18.59 -5.23
N SER A 178 -3.35 -19.35 -6.24
CA SER A 178 -3.29 -18.83 -7.61
C SER A 178 -4.66 -18.54 -8.19
N ALA A 179 -5.66 -19.37 -7.89
CA ALA A 179 -7.04 -19.14 -8.33
C ALA A 179 -7.63 -17.90 -7.64
N TRP A 180 -7.45 -17.76 -6.34
CA TRP A 180 -7.86 -16.56 -5.60
C TRP A 180 -7.22 -15.28 -6.13
N HIS A 181 -5.90 -15.31 -6.40
CA HIS A 181 -5.19 -14.17 -6.97
C HIS A 181 -5.71 -13.81 -8.38
N ASN A 182 -5.88 -14.81 -9.27
CA ASN A 182 -6.42 -14.51 -10.61
C ASN A 182 -7.85 -13.98 -10.53
N ARG A 183 -8.68 -14.46 -9.58
CA ARG A 183 -10.01 -13.93 -9.32
C ARG A 183 -9.97 -12.45 -8.96
N SER A 184 -9.10 -12.04 -8.04
CA SER A 184 -8.99 -10.62 -7.64
C SER A 184 -8.60 -9.71 -8.81
N VAL A 185 -7.70 -10.19 -9.70
CA VAL A 185 -7.29 -9.43 -10.90
C VAL A 185 -8.44 -9.28 -11.89
N LEU A 186 -9.15 -10.37 -12.20
CA LEU A 186 -10.30 -10.36 -13.11
C LEU A 186 -11.43 -9.46 -12.58
N LEU A 187 -11.74 -9.60 -11.31
CA LEU A 187 -12.80 -8.79 -10.68
C LEU A 187 -12.44 -7.30 -10.66
N SER A 188 -11.17 -6.95 -10.37
CA SER A 188 -10.69 -5.57 -10.45
C SER A 188 -10.87 -4.99 -11.86
N HIS A 189 -10.62 -5.77 -12.92
CA HIS A 189 -10.80 -5.36 -14.30
C HIS A 189 -12.28 -5.17 -14.65
N LEU A 190 -13.15 -6.13 -14.32
CA LEU A 190 -14.59 -6.06 -14.57
C LEU A 190 -15.26 -4.87 -13.85
N LEU A 191 -14.85 -4.58 -12.62
CA LEU A 191 -15.31 -3.41 -11.86
C LEU A 191 -14.84 -2.09 -12.48
N LYS A 192 -13.59 -2.02 -12.93
CA LYS A 192 -13.03 -0.83 -13.59
C LYS A 192 -13.74 -0.51 -14.90
N GLU A 193 -13.99 -1.53 -15.71
CA GLU A 193 -14.71 -1.40 -16.99
C GLU A 193 -16.23 -1.24 -16.82
N LYS A 194 -16.74 -1.30 -15.58
CA LYS A 194 -18.18 -1.26 -15.26
C LYS A 194 -18.98 -2.29 -16.08
N ALA A 195 -18.43 -3.49 -16.21
CA ALA A 195 -19.04 -4.57 -16.98
C ALA A 195 -20.47 -4.84 -16.49
N LYS A 196 -21.32 -5.34 -17.39
CA LYS A 196 -22.73 -5.63 -17.07
C LYS A 196 -22.81 -6.68 -15.95
N GLY A 197 -23.50 -6.36 -14.86
CA GLY A 197 -23.60 -7.21 -13.67
C GLY A 197 -22.57 -6.91 -12.58
N TYR A 198 -21.56 -6.04 -12.86
CA TYR A 198 -20.52 -5.66 -11.91
C TYR A 198 -20.66 -4.22 -11.40
N SER A 199 -21.85 -3.65 -11.55
CA SER A 199 -22.23 -2.35 -11.00
C SER A 199 -23.66 -2.40 -10.44
N PRO A 200 -23.92 -1.94 -9.21
CA PRO A 200 -22.97 -1.33 -8.27
C PRO A 200 -22.00 -2.35 -7.64
N LYS A 201 -20.77 -1.89 -7.31
CA LYS A 201 -19.72 -2.74 -6.72
C LYS A 201 -20.11 -3.39 -5.39
N ASP A 202 -21.00 -2.76 -4.64
CA ASP A 202 -21.42 -3.19 -3.30
C ASP A 202 -22.06 -4.58 -3.30
N ASN A 203 -22.93 -4.85 -4.28
CA ASN A 203 -23.55 -6.17 -4.44
C ASN A 203 -22.51 -7.25 -4.76
N VAL A 204 -21.58 -6.92 -5.67
CA VAL A 204 -20.52 -7.84 -6.08
C VAL A 204 -19.61 -8.18 -4.89
N PHE A 205 -19.22 -7.19 -4.10
CA PHE A 205 -18.39 -7.44 -2.91
C PHE A 205 -19.13 -8.19 -1.83
N THR A 206 -20.43 -7.97 -1.66
CA THR A 206 -21.25 -8.76 -0.73
C THR A 206 -21.23 -10.24 -1.10
N GLU A 207 -21.43 -10.58 -2.38
CA GLU A 207 -21.34 -11.96 -2.88
C GLU A 207 -19.93 -12.56 -2.72
N GLU A 208 -18.89 -11.76 -2.94
CA GLU A 208 -17.50 -12.21 -2.79
C GLU A 208 -17.12 -12.47 -1.32
N PHE A 209 -17.61 -11.66 -0.38
CA PHE A 209 -17.44 -11.93 1.05
C PHE A 209 -18.14 -13.24 1.46
N GLU A 210 -19.35 -13.48 0.96
CA GLU A 210 -20.05 -14.75 1.20
C GLU A 210 -19.26 -15.93 0.59
N PHE A 211 -18.76 -15.77 -0.62
CA PHE A 211 -18.00 -16.82 -1.29
C PHE A 211 -16.72 -17.19 -0.52
N VAL A 212 -15.91 -16.21 -0.12
CA VAL A 212 -14.65 -16.49 0.60
C VAL A 212 -14.91 -17.06 2.00
N ARG A 213 -16.02 -16.70 2.63
CA ARG A 213 -16.40 -17.21 3.97
C ARG A 213 -16.50 -18.73 3.99
N HIS A 214 -17.02 -19.36 2.94
CA HIS A 214 -17.05 -20.82 2.85
C HIS A 214 -15.65 -21.45 2.99
N ALA A 215 -14.64 -20.86 2.37
CA ALA A 215 -13.26 -21.33 2.48
C ALA A 215 -12.71 -21.12 3.90
N LEU A 216 -12.96 -19.94 4.50
CA LEU A 216 -12.45 -19.57 5.83
C LEU A 216 -13.01 -20.45 6.94
N PHE A 217 -14.30 -20.82 6.85
CA PHE A 217 -14.93 -21.72 7.83
C PHE A 217 -14.58 -23.20 7.59
N THR A 218 -14.19 -23.58 6.36
CA THR A 218 -13.79 -24.96 6.03
C THR A 218 -12.36 -25.27 6.49
N ASP A 219 -11.42 -24.37 6.23
CA ASP A 219 -10.01 -24.51 6.63
C ASP A 219 -9.45 -23.15 7.11
N PRO A 220 -9.69 -22.79 8.38
CA PRO A 220 -9.27 -21.51 8.95
C PRO A 220 -7.76 -21.30 9.05
N ASP A 221 -6.96 -22.35 8.98
CA ASP A 221 -5.50 -22.28 9.02
C ASP A 221 -4.87 -22.08 7.63
N ASP A 222 -5.61 -22.31 6.53
CA ASP A 222 -5.14 -22.02 5.17
C ASP A 222 -5.18 -20.53 4.86
N GLN A 223 -4.04 -19.99 4.42
CA GLN A 223 -3.87 -18.57 4.19
C GLN A 223 -4.55 -18.05 2.92
N SER A 224 -4.89 -18.92 1.98
CA SER A 224 -5.28 -18.52 0.62
C SER A 224 -6.57 -17.70 0.60
N GLY A 225 -7.62 -18.16 1.30
CA GLY A 225 -8.87 -17.43 1.46
C GLY A 225 -8.69 -16.13 2.25
N TRP A 226 -7.85 -16.14 3.30
CA TRP A 226 -7.60 -14.94 4.11
C TRP A 226 -6.95 -13.82 3.33
N PHE A 227 -6.01 -14.10 2.41
CA PHE A 227 -5.42 -13.07 1.55
C PHE A 227 -6.44 -12.47 0.59
N TYR A 228 -7.38 -13.28 0.09
CA TYR A 228 -8.47 -12.77 -0.73
C TYR A 228 -9.44 -11.91 0.09
N HIS A 229 -9.81 -12.35 1.28
CA HIS A 229 -10.62 -11.57 2.22
C HIS A 229 -9.97 -10.22 2.57
N LEU A 230 -8.67 -10.21 2.82
CA LEU A 230 -7.92 -8.97 3.06
C LEU A 230 -7.99 -8.04 1.85
N TRP A 231 -7.84 -8.56 0.63
CA TRP A 231 -8.01 -7.78 -0.58
C TRP A 231 -9.41 -7.16 -0.69
N LEU A 232 -10.47 -7.91 -0.39
CA LEU A 232 -11.84 -7.39 -0.35
C LEU A 232 -11.98 -6.27 0.70
N LEU A 233 -11.41 -6.45 1.88
CA LEU A 233 -11.40 -5.44 2.94
C LEU A 233 -10.72 -4.15 2.46
N ASP A 234 -9.56 -4.25 1.81
CA ASP A 234 -8.83 -3.09 1.28
C ASP A 234 -9.66 -2.34 0.22
N GLN A 235 -10.45 -3.05 -0.61
CA GLN A 235 -11.36 -2.42 -1.58
C GLN A 235 -12.58 -1.77 -0.90
N THR A 236 -12.99 -2.27 0.25
CA THR A 236 -14.15 -1.78 1.03
C THR A 236 -13.79 -0.52 1.83
N VAL A 237 -12.56 -0.44 2.36
CA VAL A 237 -12.12 0.66 3.26
C VAL A 237 -11.41 1.78 2.51
N LYS A 238 -11.31 1.71 1.18
CA LYS A 238 -10.61 2.72 0.39
C LYS A 238 -11.24 4.09 0.57
N LEU A 239 -10.57 4.97 1.30
CA LEU A 239 -10.97 6.35 1.51
C LEU A 239 -10.62 7.19 0.28
N GLU A 240 -11.53 8.04 -0.16
CA GLU A 240 -11.34 8.91 -1.32
C GLU A 240 -10.68 10.26 -0.96
N THR A 241 -10.48 10.53 0.35
CA THR A 241 -9.91 11.78 0.84
C THR A 241 -8.39 11.74 0.80
N LEU A 242 -7.79 12.61 0.00
CA LEU A 242 -6.34 12.73 -0.11
C LEU A 242 -5.74 13.56 1.03
N LEU A 243 -6.30 14.75 1.29
CA LEU A 243 -5.85 15.63 2.37
C LEU A 243 -6.50 15.19 3.69
N VAL A 244 -5.67 14.80 4.65
CA VAL A 244 -6.11 14.26 5.96
C VAL A 244 -6.14 15.32 7.02
N SER A 245 -5.11 16.19 7.04
CA SER A 245 -4.91 17.19 8.09
C SER A 245 -4.08 18.36 7.58
N SER A 246 -4.13 19.47 8.30
CA SER A 246 -3.30 20.64 8.04
C SER A 246 -2.88 21.32 9.33
N TRP A 247 -1.80 22.08 9.24
CA TRP A 247 -1.44 23.09 10.23
C TRP A 247 -1.23 24.41 9.50
N PRO A 248 -1.98 25.49 9.82
CA PRO A 248 -3.08 25.58 10.80
C PRO A 248 -4.26 24.67 10.48
N PRO A 249 -5.04 24.22 11.51
CA PRO A 249 -6.24 23.42 11.28
C PRO A 249 -7.34 24.21 10.56
N HIS A 250 -8.19 23.52 9.81
CA HIS A 250 -9.37 24.12 9.18
C HIS A 250 -10.29 24.75 10.24
N GLY A 251 -10.78 25.97 9.98
CA GLY A 251 -11.69 26.72 10.84
C GLY A 251 -11.02 27.39 12.06
N CYS A 252 -9.69 27.34 12.19
CA CYS A 252 -9.02 27.98 13.31
C CYS A 252 -8.81 29.48 13.14
N ASN A 253 -8.69 30.19 14.27
CA ASN A 253 -8.30 31.58 14.35
C ASN A 253 -6.96 31.68 15.07
N LEU A 254 -5.93 32.14 14.40
CA LEU A 254 -4.58 32.31 14.99
C LEU A 254 -4.28 33.80 15.19
N SER A 255 -3.49 34.12 16.23
CA SER A 255 -2.90 35.43 16.38
C SER A 255 -1.38 35.29 16.41
N LEU A 256 -0.68 35.98 15.51
CA LEU A 256 0.79 36.07 15.53
C LEU A 256 1.17 37.10 16.60
N SER A 257 1.88 36.69 17.64
CA SER A 257 2.37 37.64 18.67
C SER A 257 3.89 37.80 18.57
N VAL A 258 4.37 39.03 18.71
CA VAL A 258 5.80 39.37 18.62
C VAL A 258 6.51 39.12 19.96
N ASP A 259 5.81 39.14 21.10
CA ASP A 259 6.37 39.15 22.45
C ASP A 259 6.02 37.93 23.31
N GLY A 260 5.36 36.93 22.76
CA GLY A 260 4.94 35.73 23.52
C GLY A 260 3.89 36.01 24.59
N SER A 261 3.29 37.22 24.64
CA SER A 261 2.16 37.51 25.48
C SER A 261 0.88 36.96 24.88
N PHE A 262 0.11 36.25 25.69
CA PHE A 262 -1.10 35.57 25.28
C PHE A 262 -2.26 36.57 25.19
N GLY A 263 -2.65 36.93 23.97
CA GLY A 263 -3.99 37.46 23.70
C GLY A 263 -5.05 36.37 23.87
N ASP A 264 -6.28 36.81 24.14
CA ASP A 264 -7.47 35.97 24.48
C ASP A 264 -7.96 35.02 23.34
N CYS A 265 -7.04 34.52 22.49
CA CYS A 265 -7.36 33.63 21.42
C CYS A 265 -7.30 32.16 21.85
N SER A 266 -8.30 31.38 21.50
CA SER A 266 -8.50 29.97 21.90
C SER A 266 -7.39 28.98 21.49
N LEU A 267 -6.47 29.40 20.59
CA LEU A 267 -5.29 28.64 20.16
C LEU A 267 -3.97 29.37 20.36
N SER A 268 -3.94 30.45 21.20
CA SER A 268 -2.77 31.27 21.41
C SER A 268 -1.49 30.57 21.92
N PRO A 269 -1.54 29.36 22.54
CA PRO A 269 -0.32 28.62 22.89
C PRO A 269 0.47 28.11 21.71
N PHE A 270 -0.16 27.98 20.54
CA PHE A 270 0.49 27.51 19.32
C PHE A 270 1.14 28.62 18.49
N THR A 271 0.91 29.88 18.89
CA THR A 271 1.46 31.05 18.20
C THR A 271 2.89 31.41 18.62
N SER A 272 3.44 30.77 19.64
CA SER A 272 4.84 30.99 20.03
C SER A 272 5.87 30.26 19.13
N LEU A 273 5.54 30.00 17.88
CA LEU A 273 6.57 29.86 16.85
C LEU A 273 7.27 31.21 16.77
N GLN A 274 8.39 31.31 17.46
CA GLN A 274 9.25 32.49 17.46
C GLN A 274 9.85 32.66 16.06
N THR A 275 9.07 33.23 15.18
CA THR A 275 9.61 33.79 13.97
C THR A 275 9.73 35.26 14.17
N ASN A 276 10.93 35.80 14.08
CA ASN A 276 11.20 37.26 13.99
C ASN A 276 10.51 37.88 12.77
N THR A 277 9.66 37.15 12.14
CA THR A 277 9.08 37.49 10.84
C THR A 277 7.60 37.18 10.91
N ARG A 278 6.79 37.98 10.26
CA ARG A 278 5.36 37.78 10.04
C ARG A 278 5.10 36.55 9.15
N THR A 279 5.74 35.45 9.51
CA THR A 279 5.80 34.23 8.74
C THR A 279 5.09 33.13 9.50
N LEU A 280 4.14 32.46 8.84
CA LEU A 280 3.39 31.34 9.40
C LEU A 280 3.73 30.07 8.61
N PRO A 281 4.16 28.96 9.24
CA PRO A 281 4.27 27.70 8.55
C PRO A 281 2.89 27.15 8.19
N LEU A 282 2.74 26.69 6.96
CA LEU A 282 1.59 25.95 6.48
C LEU A 282 2.02 24.53 6.16
N ILE A 283 1.48 23.55 6.88
CA ILE A 283 1.73 22.13 6.66
C ILE A 283 0.47 21.48 6.10
N LEU A 284 0.60 20.72 5.03
CA LEU A 284 -0.44 19.84 4.49
C LEU A 284 -0.04 18.38 4.70
N TYR A 285 -0.92 17.57 5.29
CA TYR A 285 -0.69 16.17 5.55
C TYR A 285 -1.66 15.30 4.75
N PHE A 286 -1.12 14.38 3.97
CA PHE A 286 -1.84 13.52 3.02
C PHE A 286 -2.00 12.10 3.54
N SER A 287 -3.01 11.38 3.06
CA SER A 287 -3.28 9.98 3.41
C SER A 287 -2.18 9.01 2.94
N GLU A 288 -1.46 9.38 1.91
CA GLU A 288 -0.32 8.64 1.35
C GLU A 288 0.77 9.62 0.88
N ALA A 289 1.97 9.11 0.61
CA ALA A 289 3.04 9.92 0.06
C ALA A 289 2.66 10.41 -1.34
N VAL A 290 2.75 11.72 -1.57
CA VAL A 290 2.37 12.40 -2.81
C VAL A 290 3.53 13.18 -3.39
N GLU A 291 3.46 13.38 -4.69
CA GLU A 291 4.41 14.18 -5.48
C GLU A 291 3.69 15.35 -6.15
N ASN A 292 4.48 16.26 -6.71
CA ASN A 292 3.98 17.41 -7.48
C ASN A 292 3.16 18.41 -6.64
N ILE A 293 3.56 18.65 -5.38
CA ILE A 293 3.02 19.74 -4.58
C ILE A 293 3.79 21.02 -4.92
N CYS A 294 3.09 21.97 -5.53
CA CYS A 294 3.64 23.26 -5.97
C CYS A 294 2.52 24.30 -6.10
N SER A 295 2.86 25.55 -6.42
CA SER A 295 1.89 26.64 -6.58
C SER A 295 0.89 26.45 -7.73
N SER A 296 1.12 25.52 -8.63
CA SER A 296 0.15 25.15 -9.69
C SER A 296 -0.84 24.06 -9.26
N THR A 297 -0.53 23.30 -8.22
CA THR A 297 -1.39 22.21 -7.70
C THR A 297 -2.08 22.57 -6.40
N VAL A 298 -1.51 23.52 -5.64
CA VAL A 298 -2.08 24.07 -4.40
C VAL A 298 -2.24 25.57 -4.57
N GLU A 299 -3.48 26.03 -4.63
CA GLU A 299 -3.84 27.43 -4.73
C GLU A 299 -4.10 28.01 -3.34
N ILE A 300 -3.48 29.16 -3.04
CA ILE A 300 -3.67 29.87 -1.77
C ILE A 300 -4.26 31.25 -2.06
N GLU A 301 -5.47 31.46 -1.59
CA GLU A 301 -6.17 32.73 -1.64
C GLU A 301 -5.97 33.44 -0.28
N CYS A 302 -5.22 34.52 -0.27
CA CYS A 302 -5.04 35.39 0.90
C CYS A 302 -4.74 36.82 0.44
N GLU A 303 -5.33 37.81 1.09
CA GLU A 303 -5.09 39.22 0.79
C GLU A 303 -3.63 39.60 0.98
N ASN A 304 -2.98 40.13 -0.06
CA ASN A 304 -1.57 40.58 -0.06
C ASN A 304 -0.50 39.51 0.20
N VAL A 305 -0.83 38.22 0.10
CA VAL A 305 0.16 37.12 0.08
C VAL A 305 0.31 36.62 -1.35
N ALA A 306 1.53 36.73 -1.90
CA ALA A 306 1.81 36.31 -3.26
C ALA A 306 1.89 34.77 -3.35
N SER A 307 0.83 34.11 -3.83
CA SER A 307 0.75 32.65 -3.96
C SER A 307 1.78 32.06 -4.91
N ASN A 308 2.24 32.83 -5.90
CA ASN A 308 3.17 32.37 -6.95
C ASN A 308 4.64 32.25 -6.49
N GLU A 309 4.99 32.79 -5.34
CA GLU A 309 6.35 32.81 -4.79
C GLU A 309 6.56 31.73 -3.70
N LEU A 310 5.52 30.93 -3.41
CA LEU A 310 5.60 29.95 -2.34
C LEU A 310 6.44 28.74 -2.76
N VAL A 311 7.44 28.43 -1.95
CA VAL A 311 8.30 27.27 -2.12
C VAL A 311 7.79 26.14 -1.22
N TRP A 312 7.34 25.06 -1.84
CA TRP A 312 6.91 23.87 -1.13
C TRP A 312 8.10 22.93 -0.87
N ARG A 313 8.14 22.39 0.33
CA ARG A 313 9.20 21.51 0.81
C ARG A 313 8.59 20.20 1.30
N SER A 314 9.07 19.07 0.80
CA SER A 314 8.69 17.76 1.35
C SER A 314 9.34 17.56 2.72
N LEU A 315 8.56 17.09 3.69
CA LEU A 315 9.04 16.68 5.01
C LEU A 315 9.25 15.16 5.02
N SER A 316 10.15 14.68 4.16
CA SER A 316 10.58 13.28 4.12
C SER A 316 12.09 13.20 4.20
N GLY A 317 12.60 12.33 5.06
CA GLY A 317 14.04 12.16 5.27
C GLY A 317 14.79 11.49 4.11
N ASP A 318 14.10 11.01 3.06
CA ASP A 318 14.69 10.25 1.95
C ASP A 318 15.03 11.10 0.72
N GLY A 319 14.60 12.37 0.67
CA GLY A 319 14.90 13.29 -0.44
C GLY A 319 14.31 12.89 -1.79
N THR A 320 13.36 11.94 -1.84
CA THR A 320 12.76 11.42 -3.10
C THR A 320 11.81 12.40 -3.77
N GLY A 321 11.44 13.50 -3.11
CA GLY A 321 10.43 14.43 -3.60
C GLY A 321 8.98 13.93 -3.43
N SER A 322 8.80 12.76 -2.82
CA SER A 322 7.52 12.18 -2.42
C SER A 322 7.40 12.20 -0.90
N ALA A 323 6.33 12.76 -0.34
CA ALA A 323 6.13 12.85 1.10
C ALA A 323 4.64 12.87 1.48
N GLN A 324 4.32 12.41 2.69
CA GLN A 324 2.98 12.59 3.27
C GLN A 324 2.78 14.00 3.82
N ALA A 325 3.83 14.66 4.29
CA ALA A 325 3.78 16.01 4.82
C ALA A 325 4.54 16.99 3.93
N TRP A 326 3.93 18.14 3.66
CA TRP A 326 4.50 19.21 2.85
C TRP A 326 4.38 20.55 3.57
N LEU A 327 5.47 21.32 3.59
CA LEU A 327 5.60 22.59 4.28
C LEU A 327 5.81 23.73 3.29
N THR A 328 5.13 24.86 3.53
CA THR A 328 5.48 26.17 2.99
C THR A 328 5.33 27.24 4.06
N TYR A 329 5.77 28.45 3.77
CA TYR A 329 5.67 29.58 4.69
C TYR A 329 4.84 30.71 4.07
N LEU A 330 3.82 31.16 4.81
CA LEU A 330 3.02 32.33 4.46
C LEU A 330 3.66 33.57 5.07
N ASN A 331 4.03 34.55 4.24
CA ASN A 331 4.62 35.82 4.66
C ASN A 331 3.57 36.92 4.60
N PHE A 332 3.25 37.51 5.73
CA PHE A 332 2.29 38.61 5.82
C PHE A 332 3.00 39.97 5.70
N PRO A 333 2.46 40.89 4.85
CA PRO A 333 3.13 42.17 4.59
C PRO A 333 3.27 43.05 5.82
N GLU A 334 4.30 43.90 5.83
CA GLU A 334 4.46 44.99 6.80
C GLU A 334 3.53 46.14 6.38
N GLU A 335 2.40 46.24 7.04
CA GLU A 335 1.57 47.43 6.90
C GLU A 335 1.85 48.37 8.10
N HIS A 336 1.97 49.69 7.82
CA HIS A 336 2.13 50.72 8.87
C HIS A 336 0.81 51.01 9.60
N ALA A 337 -0.03 49.99 9.76
CA ALA A 337 -1.31 50.11 10.45
C ALA A 337 -1.10 50.15 11.98
N HIS A 338 -1.79 51.07 12.65
CA HIS A 338 -1.79 51.18 14.12
C HIS A 338 -2.75 50.18 14.78
N SER A 339 -3.32 49.23 14.04
CA SER A 339 -4.29 48.26 14.54
C SER A 339 -3.96 46.84 14.04
N GLU A 340 -4.33 45.83 14.83
CA GLU A 340 -4.30 44.43 14.44
C GLU A 340 -5.11 44.18 13.18
N LYS A 341 -4.55 43.45 12.21
CA LYS A 341 -5.21 43.10 10.97
C LYS A 341 -5.43 41.59 10.87
N ALA A 342 -6.67 41.18 10.57
CA ALA A 342 -7.03 39.79 10.38
C ALA A 342 -7.02 39.45 8.87
N TYR A 343 -6.33 38.38 8.51
CA TYR A 343 -6.26 37.82 7.17
C TYR A 343 -7.05 36.51 7.11
N GLN A 344 -7.90 36.38 6.11
CA GLN A 344 -8.54 35.10 5.78
C GLN A 344 -7.67 34.35 4.77
N VAL A 345 -7.34 33.11 5.09
CA VAL A 345 -6.53 32.24 4.23
C VAL A 345 -7.38 31.06 3.79
N LYS A 346 -7.49 30.87 2.48
CA LYS A 346 -8.12 29.71 1.87
C LYS A 346 -7.08 28.96 1.05
N VAL A 347 -6.93 27.69 1.30
CA VAL A 347 -6.01 26.78 0.59
C VAL A 347 -6.84 25.74 -0.14
N SER A 348 -6.71 25.65 -1.46
CA SER A 348 -7.46 24.73 -2.32
C SER A 348 -6.52 23.82 -3.09
N LEU A 349 -6.81 22.53 -3.12
CA LEU A 349 -6.11 21.59 -3.99
C LEU A 349 -6.70 21.68 -5.41
N ALA A 350 -5.90 22.10 -6.39
CA ALA A 350 -6.35 22.34 -7.76
C ALA A 350 -6.64 21.02 -8.52
N ARG A 351 -7.74 21.03 -9.32
CA ARG A 351 -8.16 19.86 -10.11
C ARG A 351 -7.37 19.65 -11.41
N SER A 352 -6.79 20.71 -11.99
CA SER A 352 -6.37 20.70 -13.39
C SER A 352 -5.03 20.04 -13.68
N GLN A 353 -4.10 19.95 -12.70
CA GLN A 353 -2.78 19.38 -12.91
C GLN A 353 -2.46 18.17 -12.02
N GLY A 354 -3.40 17.79 -11.15
CA GLY A 354 -3.36 16.58 -10.34
C GLY A 354 -2.15 16.44 -9.41
N ILE A 355 -2.41 15.90 -8.26
CA ILE A 355 -1.40 15.43 -7.32
C ILE A 355 -1.26 13.94 -7.57
N PHE A 356 -0.04 13.44 -7.61
CA PHE A 356 0.23 12.02 -7.86
C PHE A 356 0.56 11.32 -6.55
N SER A 357 0.00 10.14 -6.34
CA SER A 357 0.52 9.26 -5.31
C SER A 357 1.87 8.66 -5.73
N SER A 358 2.64 8.16 -4.78
CA SER A 358 3.88 7.42 -5.04
C SER A 358 3.67 6.19 -5.94
N THR A 359 2.43 5.72 -6.09
CA THR A 359 2.01 4.63 -6.98
C THR A 359 1.61 5.11 -8.37
N GLY A 360 1.67 6.41 -8.66
CA GLY A 360 1.32 7.03 -9.95
C GLY A 360 -0.18 7.21 -10.16
N VAL A 361 -0.99 7.12 -9.10
CA VAL A 361 -2.43 7.38 -9.16
C VAL A 361 -2.68 8.89 -9.12
N HIS A 362 -3.51 9.40 -10.04
CA HIS A 362 -3.97 10.77 -10.04
C HIS A 362 -5.10 10.99 -9.04
N HIS A 363 -4.97 12.00 -8.20
CA HIS A 363 -6.01 12.44 -7.30
C HIS A 363 -6.68 13.70 -7.83
N GLY A 364 -7.93 13.58 -8.26
CA GLY A 364 -8.73 14.67 -8.87
C GLY A 364 -9.77 15.30 -7.93
N ASN A 365 -9.87 14.86 -6.68
CA ASN A 365 -10.86 15.38 -5.74
C ASN A 365 -10.40 16.72 -5.15
N SER A 366 -11.27 17.74 -5.20
CA SER A 366 -11.00 19.02 -4.57
C SER A 366 -11.15 18.93 -3.06
N SER A 367 -10.14 19.36 -2.33
CA SER A 367 -10.21 19.61 -0.90
C SER A 367 -9.81 21.05 -0.64
N HIS A 368 -10.43 21.71 0.34
CA HIS A 368 -10.03 23.04 0.75
C HIS A 368 -9.99 23.16 2.26
N ILE A 369 -9.13 24.04 2.75
CA ILE A 369 -9.03 24.45 4.13
C ILE A 369 -9.11 25.97 4.22
N GLU A 370 -9.76 26.48 5.25
CA GLU A 370 -9.87 27.91 5.54
C GLU A 370 -9.51 28.16 7.00
N PHE A 371 -8.77 29.23 7.26
CA PHE A 371 -8.44 29.69 8.61
C PHE A 371 -8.18 31.19 8.62
N SER A 372 -8.20 31.83 9.78
CA SER A 372 -7.88 33.24 9.91
C SER A 372 -6.60 33.48 10.71
N VAL A 373 -5.87 34.53 10.36
CA VAL A 373 -4.63 34.92 11.01
C VAL A 373 -4.69 36.41 11.37
N SER A 374 -4.63 36.73 12.65
CA SER A 374 -4.48 38.10 13.14
C SER A 374 -3.00 38.44 13.27
N VAL A 375 -2.58 39.54 12.64
CA VAL A 375 -1.20 40.03 12.67
C VAL A 375 -1.17 41.35 13.45
N PRO A 376 -0.40 41.45 14.55
CA PRO A 376 -0.32 42.65 15.34
C PRO A 376 0.43 43.78 14.64
N PRO A 377 0.20 45.04 15.00
CA PRO A 377 0.96 46.17 14.50
C PRO A 377 2.44 46.06 14.90
N HIS A 378 3.31 46.72 14.14
CA HIS A 378 4.76 46.68 14.36
C HIS A 378 5.12 47.28 15.73
N CYS A 379 5.74 46.49 16.60
CA CYS A 379 6.47 47.00 17.77
C CYS A 379 7.97 47.01 17.42
N SER A 380 8.56 48.17 17.37
CA SER A 380 9.99 48.39 17.15
C SER A 380 10.78 48.11 18.45
N GLU A 381 10.96 46.88 18.81
CA GLU A 381 12.00 46.47 19.76
C GLU A 381 12.80 45.32 19.14
N ASP A 382 14.08 45.58 18.88
CA ASP A 382 15.08 44.58 18.50
C ASP A 382 15.22 43.57 19.65
N VAL A 383 14.43 42.53 19.62
CA VAL A 383 14.63 41.38 20.51
C VAL A 383 15.66 40.47 19.85
N ASP A 384 16.83 40.43 20.45
CA ASP A 384 17.98 39.61 20.02
C ASP A 384 17.65 38.12 20.17
N LEU A 385 17.09 37.50 19.14
CA LEU A 385 16.51 36.12 19.10
C LEU A 385 17.50 35.08 18.59
N LYS A 386 18.81 35.29 18.75
CA LYS A 386 19.84 34.28 18.41
C LYS A 386 20.26 33.48 19.64
N LYS A 387 19.40 32.60 20.16
CA LYS A 387 19.84 31.42 20.90
C LYS A 387 18.96 30.23 20.55
N GLU A 388 19.50 29.29 19.78
CA GLU A 388 19.00 27.92 19.77
C GLU A 388 19.02 27.40 21.21
N GLY A 389 17.90 27.44 21.88
CA GLY A 389 17.76 26.97 23.25
C GLY A 389 17.88 25.44 23.28
N LYS A 390 18.90 24.90 23.93
CA LYS A 390 18.98 23.49 24.23
C LYS A 390 17.87 23.13 25.22
N ILE A 391 16.99 22.18 24.85
CA ILE A 391 15.95 21.66 25.74
C ILE A 391 16.62 20.94 26.92
N SER A 392 16.34 21.34 28.13
CA SER A 392 16.72 20.62 29.35
C SER A 392 15.64 19.57 29.65
N TRP A 393 15.99 18.30 29.66
CA TRP A 393 15.09 17.19 29.96
C TRP A 393 14.95 16.89 31.46
N SER A 394 15.37 17.82 32.36
CA SER A 394 15.10 17.70 33.78
C SER A 394 13.60 17.82 34.06
N ASP A 395 13.04 16.94 34.88
CA ASP A 395 11.60 16.96 35.24
C ASP A 395 11.15 18.28 35.86
N GLU A 396 12.05 19.05 36.46
CA GLU A 396 11.80 20.40 37.00
C GLU A 396 11.39 21.41 35.92
N CYS A 397 11.80 21.16 34.65
CA CYS A 397 11.44 21.99 33.50
C CYS A 397 10.04 21.73 32.98
N PHE A 398 9.38 20.66 33.41
CA PHE A 398 8.08 20.22 32.92
C PHE A 398 7.00 20.38 33.99
N SER A 399 6.08 21.32 33.81
CA SER A 399 5.01 21.61 34.76
C SER A 399 3.71 20.92 34.38
N THR A 400 3.01 20.37 35.41
CA THR A 400 1.65 19.82 35.31
C THR A 400 0.58 20.79 35.83
N HIS A 401 0.96 21.98 36.33
CA HIS A 401 0.06 22.84 37.11
C HIS A 401 -0.92 23.69 36.30
N ASP A 402 -0.86 23.67 34.97
CA ASP A 402 -1.75 24.43 34.07
C ASP A 402 -2.78 23.57 33.34
N THR A 403 -3.38 22.59 34.04
CA THR A 403 -4.31 21.61 33.43
C THR A 403 -5.53 22.28 32.80
N GLN A 404 -6.15 23.30 33.40
CA GLN A 404 -7.34 23.96 32.86
C GLN A 404 -7.08 24.63 31.51
N PHE A 405 -5.91 25.26 31.38
CA PHE A 405 -5.52 25.87 30.12
C PHE A 405 -5.24 24.81 29.03
N LEU A 406 -4.50 23.74 29.37
CA LEU A 406 -4.27 22.61 28.46
C LEU A 406 -5.57 21.93 28.04
N GLU A 407 -6.51 21.76 28.98
CA GLU A 407 -7.84 21.22 28.68
C GLU A 407 -8.58 22.08 27.66
N SER A 408 -8.58 23.42 27.84
CA SER A 408 -9.28 24.32 26.90
C SER A 408 -8.69 24.27 25.49
N VAL A 409 -7.36 24.20 25.39
CA VAL A 409 -6.66 24.06 24.10
C VAL A 409 -6.99 22.74 23.41
N LEU A 410 -6.91 21.65 24.14
CA LEU A 410 -7.24 20.32 23.60
C LEU A 410 -8.72 20.22 23.19
N VAL A 411 -9.65 20.79 23.99
CA VAL A 411 -11.08 20.87 23.62
C VAL A 411 -11.25 21.55 22.27
N ASN A 412 -10.58 22.68 22.05
CA ASN A 412 -10.65 23.44 20.80
C ASN A 412 -10.05 22.65 19.63
N LEU A 413 -8.89 22.02 19.80
CA LEU A 413 -8.29 21.17 18.77
C LEU A 413 -9.20 20.01 18.39
N PHE A 414 -9.74 19.27 19.37
CA PHE A 414 -10.68 18.18 19.12
C PHE A 414 -12.00 18.66 18.50
N HIS A 415 -12.39 19.92 18.73
CA HIS A 415 -13.52 20.52 18.05
C HIS A 415 -13.22 20.81 16.57
N LEU A 416 -12.06 21.40 16.29
CA LEU A 416 -11.61 21.73 14.94
C LEU A 416 -11.37 20.47 14.06
N GLU A 417 -10.81 19.41 14.64
CA GLU A 417 -10.65 18.12 13.95
C GLU A 417 -12.00 17.51 13.46
N ARG A 418 -13.12 17.91 14.06
CA ARG A 418 -14.47 17.49 13.64
C ARG A 418 -15.03 18.32 12.49
N THR A 419 -14.46 19.48 12.21
CA THR A 419 -14.87 20.30 11.07
C THR A 419 -14.35 19.63 9.80
N LYS A 420 -15.28 19.25 8.90
CA LYS A 420 -14.94 18.47 7.70
C LYS A 420 -14.17 19.30 6.69
N ILE A 421 -13.03 18.80 6.24
CA ILE A 421 -12.22 19.34 5.15
C ILE A 421 -12.88 19.09 3.77
N VAL A 422 -13.88 18.18 3.69
CA VAL A 422 -14.49 17.71 2.45
C VAL A 422 -15.98 18.05 2.41
N GLU A 423 -16.41 18.74 1.37
CA GLU A 423 -17.83 19.13 1.14
C GLU A 423 -18.74 17.96 0.71
N THR A 424 -18.19 16.88 0.16
CA THR A 424 -18.98 15.76 -0.32
C THR A 424 -19.25 14.75 0.80
N VAL A 425 -20.52 14.59 1.16
CA VAL A 425 -20.96 13.51 2.05
C VAL A 425 -20.89 12.20 1.27
N VAL A 426 -19.80 11.45 1.45
CA VAL A 426 -19.74 10.07 0.95
C VAL A 426 -20.56 9.19 1.89
N ASP A 427 -21.51 8.44 1.32
CA ASP A 427 -22.29 7.48 2.10
C ASP A 427 -21.49 6.21 2.33
N TYR A 428 -21.01 6.01 3.56
CA TYR A 428 -20.29 4.82 4.00
C TYR A 428 -21.19 3.76 4.65
N GLN A 429 -22.52 3.88 4.56
CA GLN A 429 -23.45 3.00 5.28
C GLN A 429 -23.26 1.52 4.90
N TRP A 430 -23.12 1.23 3.61
CA TRP A 430 -22.85 -0.12 3.13
C TRP A 430 -21.51 -0.67 3.67
N ASN A 431 -20.45 0.15 3.60
CA ASN A 431 -19.11 -0.23 4.07
C ASN A 431 -19.13 -0.59 5.56
N ILE A 432 -19.76 0.24 6.38
CA ILE A 432 -19.89 0.01 7.83
C ILE A 432 -20.71 -1.26 8.11
N THR A 433 -21.83 -1.45 7.41
CA THR A 433 -22.68 -2.64 7.58
C THR A 433 -21.92 -3.91 7.20
N THR A 434 -21.21 -3.90 6.08
CA THR A 434 -20.40 -5.04 5.60
C THR A 434 -19.30 -5.38 6.60
N ILE A 435 -18.55 -4.38 7.09
CA ILE A 435 -17.48 -4.62 8.06
C ILE A 435 -18.05 -5.15 9.38
N ASN A 436 -19.17 -4.63 9.88
CA ASN A 436 -19.83 -5.14 11.08
C ASN A 436 -20.25 -6.61 10.92
N THR A 437 -20.73 -6.97 9.74
CA THR A 437 -21.09 -8.35 9.42
C THR A 437 -19.85 -9.25 9.46
N GLU A 438 -18.73 -8.82 8.85
CA GLU A 438 -17.48 -9.57 8.86
C GLU A 438 -16.84 -9.66 10.26
N ILE A 439 -16.94 -8.61 11.09
CA ILE A 439 -16.54 -8.66 12.50
C ILE A 439 -17.32 -9.75 13.25
N THR A 440 -18.64 -9.82 13.02
CA THR A 440 -19.51 -10.82 13.65
C THR A 440 -19.10 -12.24 13.26
N HIS A 441 -18.92 -12.51 11.96
CA HIS A 441 -18.49 -13.81 11.47
C HIS A 441 -17.07 -14.19 11.95
N CYS A 442 -16.16 -13.22 12.01
CA CYS A 442 -14.81 -13.48 12.50
C CYS A 442 -14.80 -13.81 14.00
N ARG A 443 -15.65 -13.14 14.81
CA ARG A 443 -15.83 -13.48 16.23
C ARG A 443 -16.47 -14.85 16.41
N GLU A 444 -17.45 -15.21 15.59
CA GLU A 444 -18.07 -16.54 15.59
C GLU A 444 -17.01 -17.62 15.32
N LEU A 445 -16.20 -17.48 14.27
CA LEU A 445 -15.12 -18.39 13.96
C LEU A 445 -14.13 -18.52 15.14
N LEU A 446 -13.70 -17.40 15.71
CA LEU A 446 -12.75 -17.37 16.82
C LEU A 446 -13.33 -17.91 18.14
N SER A 447 -14.65 -17.96 18.31
CA SER A 447 -15.29 -18.59 19.45
C SER A 447 -15.14 -20.12 19.45
N THR A 448 -14.98 -20.70 18.27
CA THR A 448 -14.83 -22.16 18.07
C THR A 448 -13.38 -22.57 17.85
N MET A 449 -12.54 -21.70 17.34
CA MET A 449 -11.16 -22.02 16.95
C MET A 449 -10.17 -20.91 17.31
N ASN A 450 -9.01 -21.28 17.84
CA ASN A 450 -7.94 -20.34 18.17
C ASN A 450 -7.00 -20.14 16.96
N CYS A 451 -7.49 -19.46 15.92
CA CYS A 451 -6.79 -19.21 14.66
C CYS A 451 -6.02 -17.87 14.68
N LYS A 452 -4.70 -17.89 14.43
CA LYS A 452 -3.88 -16.68 14.43
C LYS A 452 -4.26 -15.70 13.32
N ILE A 453 -4.57 -16.21 12.12
CA ILE A 453 -4.93 -15.36 10.96
C ILE A 453 -6.29 -14.72 11.20
N GLY A 454 -7.24 -15.46 11.77
CA GLY A 454 -8.54 -14.92 12.18
C GLY A 454 -8.40 -13.79 13.19
N LYS A 455 -7.53 -13.92 14.23
CA LYS A 455 -7.27 -12.83 15.19
C LYS A 455 -6.66 -11.60 14.53
N LEU A 456 -5.72 -11.79 13.60
CA LEU A 456 -5.13 -10.68 12.85
C LEU A 456 -6.17 -10.00 11.96
N THR A 457 -7.04 -10.78 11.31
CA THR A 457 -8.11 -10.24 10.47
C THR A 457 -9.14 -9.50 11.31
N LEU A 458 -9.54 -10.01 12.47
CA LEU A 458 -10.43 -9.30 13.39
C LEU A 458 -9.83 -7.96 13.84
N ALA A 459 -8.55 -7.92 14.19
CA ALA A 459 -7.89 -6.66 14.54
C ALA A 459 -7.92 -5.64 13.39
N ARG A 460 -7.72 -6.09 12.14
CA ARG A 460 -7.82 -5.24 10.93
C ARG A 460 -9.24 -4.76 10.67
N LEU A 461 -10.25 -5.62 10.81
CA LEU A 461 -11.67 -5.27 10.67
C LEU A 461 -12.09 -4.22 11.70
N LEU A 462 -11.68 -4.39 12.96
CA LEU A 462 -11.97 -3.42 14.02
C LEU A 462 -11.29 -2.07 13.75
N LYS A 463 -10.03 -2.07 13.30
CA LYS A 463 -9.32 -0.84 12.86
C LYS A 463 -10.06 -0.15 11.71
N ALA A 464 -10.50 -0.92 10.72
CA ALA A 464 -11.24 -0.42 9.56
C ALA A 464 -12.59 0.19 9.98
N HIS A 465 -13.33 -0.48 10.87
CA HIS A 465 -14.57 0.03 11.44
C HIS A 465 -14.35 1.37 12.16
N ASP A 466 -13.37 1.44 13.08
CA ASP A 466 -13.07 2.67 13.81
C ASP A 466 -12.65 3.82 12.87
N THR A 467 -11.96 3.49 11.78
CA THR A 467 -11.58 4.47 10.76
C THR A 467 -12.82 4.99 10.02
N LEU A 468 -13.69 4.14 9.50
CA LEU A 468 -14.91 4.55 8.81
C LEU A 468 -15.84 5.37 9.72
N MET A 469 -16.00 4.97 10.97
CA MET A 469 -16.82 5.71 11.95
C MET A 469 -16.27 7.11 12.20
N SER A 470 -14.96 7.32 12.14
CA SER A 470 -14.36 8.65 12.29
C SER A 470 -14.73 9.60 11.14
N TYR A 471 -15.01 9.08 9.95
CA TYR A 471 -15.42 9.88 8.78
C TYR A 471 -16.93 10.20 8.73
N THR A 472 -17.78 9.42 9.40
CA THR A 472 -19.24 9.65 9.35
C THR A 472 -19.70 10.80 10.26
N GLY A 473 -18.86 11.30 11.14
CA GLY A 473 -19.16 12.42 12.04
C GLY A 473 -20.25 12.09 13.08
N THR A 474 -20.65 10.82 13.21
CA THR A 474 -21.58 10.39 14.24
C THR A 474 -20.85 10.40 15.58
N SER A 475 -21.31 11.25 16.52
CA SER A 475 -20.71 11.44 17.85
C SER A 475 -20.93 10.27 18.80
N HIS A 476 -20.81 9.02 18.33
CA HIS A 476 -20.80 7.88 19.23
C HIS A 476 -19.43 7.78 19.91
N ARG A 477 -19.26 8.50 21.03
CA ARG A 477 -18.07 8.48 21.89
C ARG A 477 -17.73 7.09 22.46
N ASP A 478 -18.60 6.10 22.28
CA ASP A 478 -18.59 4.87 23.07
C ASP A 478 -18.12 3.60 22.33
N VAL A 479 -17.78 3.66 21.04
CA VAL A 479 -17.42 2.45 20.30
C VAL A 479 -16.03 2.57 19.65
N SER A 480 -15.02 2.71 20.50
CA SER A 480 -13.63 2.51 20.07
C SER A 480 -13.20 1.10 20.46
N HIS A 481 -12.72 0.34 19.47
CA HIS A 481 -12.26 -1.04 19.68
C HIS A 481 -10.79 -1.15 20.12
N HIS A 482 -10.15 -0.04 20.50
CA HIS A 482 -8.70 -0.02 20.79
C HIS A 482 -8.29 -1.07 21.83
N ALA A 483 -9.05 -1.23 22.93
CA ALA A 483 -8.71 -2.21 23.97
C ALA A 483 -8.77 -3.67 23.45
N GLU A 484 -9.79 -4.01 22.64
CA GLU A 484 -9.91 -5.33 22.02
C GLU A 484 -8.78 -5.58 21.02
N ILE A 485 -8.45 -4.58 20.20
CA ILE A 485 -7.36 -4.67 19.22
C ILE A 485 -6.00 -4.88 19.92
N LEU A 486 -5.72 -4.14 20.98
CA LEU A 486 -4.49 -4.30 21.77
C LEU A 486 -4.39 -5.72 22.37
N GLN A 487 -5.50 -6.23 22.90
CA GLN A 487 -5.55 -7.60 23.43
C GLN A 487 -5.30 -8.65 22.33
N LEU A 488 -5.87 -8.46 21.13
CA LEU A 488 -5.64 -9.34 19.98
C LEU A 488 -4.15 -9.37 19.58
N TYR A 489 -3.47 -8.21 19.54
CA TYR A 489 -2.03 -8.17 19.26
C TYR A 489 -1.19 -8.79 20.37
N ASP A 490 -1.56 -8.65 21.64
CA ASP A 490 -0.90 -9.32 22.75
C ASP A 490 -1.01 -10.85 22.66
N ASP A 491 -2.17 -11.35 22.24
CA ASP A 491 -2.36 -12.76 21.98
C ASP A 491 -1.53 -13.24 20.79
N LEU A 492 -1.51 -12.47 19.70
CA LEU A 492 -0.74 -12.79 18.48
C LEU A 492 0.77 -12.84 18.75
N LYS A 493 1.30 -11.94 19.58
CA LYS A 493 2.72 -11.97 20.01
C LYS A 493 3.09 -13.28 20.70
N LYS A 494 2.15 -13.87 21.45
CA LYS A 494 2.35 -15.17 22.14
C LYS A 494 2.19 -16.36 21.18
N MET A 495 1.19 -16.28 20.26
CA MET A 495 0.86 -17.38 19.35
C MET A 495 1.83 -17.51 18.17
N ASP A 496 2.42 -16.41 17.74
CA ASP A 496 3.28 -16.36 16.54
C ASP A 496 4.56 -15.53 16.78
N PRO A 497 5.51 -16.08 17.58
CA PRO A 497 6.75 -15.38 17.92
C PRO A 497 7.63 -15.05 16.69
N ALA A 498 7.44 -15.77 15.58
CA ALA A 498 8.19 -15.49 14.34
C ALA A 498 7.89 -14.11 13.76
N HIS A 499 6.69 -13.56 14.01
CA HIS A 499 6.25 -12.25 13.56
C HIS A 499 6.09 -11.23 14.71
N LEU A 500 6.75 -11.48 15.85
CA LEU A 500 6.65 -10.66 17.06
C LEU A 500 6.84 -9.17 16.79
N HIS A 501 7.86 -8.80 15.99
CA HIS A 501 8.15 -7.40 15.69
C HIS A 501 7.02 -6.71 14.93
N TYR A 502 6.43 -7.40 13.94
CA TYR A 502 5.26 -6.88 13.21
C TYR A 502 4.08 -6.60 14.15
N TYR A 503 3.77 -7.54 15.04
CA TYR A 503 2.68 -7.35 16.00
C TYR A 503 2.99 -6.28 17.04
N GLN A 504 4.26 -6.08 17.41
CA GLN A 504 4.68 -5.02 18.30
C GLN A 504 4.55 -3.63 17.64
N ASP A 505 4.89 -3.53 16.35
CA ASP A 505 4.73 -2.30 15.58
C ASP A 505 3.25 -1.92 15.45
N GLU A 506 2.39 -2.88 15.09
CA GLU A 506 0.94 -2.67 15.00
C GLU A 506 0.32 -2.31 16.36
N TYR A 507 0.75 -2.96 17.44
CA TYR A 507 0.35 -2.63 18.81
C TYR A 507 0.71 -1.18 19.15
N SER A 508 1.93 -0.77 18.83
CA SER A 508 2.42 0.59 19.10
C SER A 508 1.59 1.66 18.39
N LEU A 509 1.24 1.40 17.11
CA LEU A 509 0.37 2.31 16.33
C LEU A 509 -1.03 2.45 16.94
N VAL A 510 -1.62 1.34 17.41
CA VAL A 510 -2.95 1.37 18.04
C VAL A 510 -2.92 2.06 19.39
N LEU A 511 -1.90 1.78 20.22
CA LEU A 511 -1.71 2.43 21.52
C LEU A 511 -1.56 3.95 21.37
N LEU A 512 -0.73 4.36 20.42
CA LEU A 512 -0.52 5.78 20.13
C LEU A 512 -1.82 6.44 19.63
N LYS A 513 -2.54 5.79 18.70
CA LYS A 513 -3.85 6.28 18.24
C LYS A 513 -4.86 6.39 19.37
N GLN A 514 -4.88 5.45 20.31
CA GLN A 514 -5.75 5.50 21.50
C GLN A 514 -5.42 6.72 22.37
N ILE A 515 -4.13 6.98 22.65
CA ILE A 515 -3.68 8.10 23.46
C ILE A 515 -4.07 9.42 22.79
N ILE A 516 -3.76 9.57 21.50
CA ILE A 516 -3.95 10.82 20.75
C ILE A 516 -5.43 11.12 20.49
N SER A 517 -6.27 10.10 20.30
CA SER A 517 -7.70 10.28 20.00
C SER A 517 -8.57 10.46 21.26
N ASN A 518 -8.02 10.26 22.43
CA ASN A 518 -8.74 10.44 23.70
C ASN A 518 -8.17 11.64 24.46
N GLN A 519 -9.00 12.68 24.62
CA GLN A 519 -8.59 13.94 25.25
C GLN A 519 -8.03 13.75 26.67
N GLU A 520 -8.64 12.90 27.49
CA GLU A 520 -8.19 12.66 28.86
C GLU A 520 -6.85 11.91 28.91
N LEU A 521 -6.66 10.94 27.98
CA LEU A 521 -5.38 10.23 27.88
C LEU A 521 -4.29 11.15 27.35
N LEU A 522 -4.58 11.93 26.30
CA LEU A 522 -3.63 12.88 25.75
C LEU A 522 -3.19 13.91 26.78
N LEU A 523 -4.12 14.45 27.57
CA LEU A 523 -3.83 15.40 28.63
C LEU A 523 -2.83 14.86 29.68
N LYS A 524 -2.90 13.55 30.00
CA LYS A 524 -1.95 12.89 30.91
C LYS A 524 -0.51 12.94 30.42
N HIS A 525 -0.31 13.00 29.10
CA HIS A 525 1.00 13.07 28.46
C HIS A 525 1.45 14.49 28.09
N CYS A 526 0.56 15.47 28.12
CA CYS A 526 0.89 16.86 27.86
C CYS A 526 1.56 17.51 29.06
N ARG A 527 2.62 18.30 28.82
CA ARG A 527 3.35 19.07 29.79
C ARG A 527 3.64 20.45 29.21
N LYS A 528 3.83 21.44 30.13
CA LYS A 528 4.31 22.76 29.76
C LYS A 528 5.82 22.81 30.04
N TYR A 529 6.59 23.02 28.99
CA TYR A 529 8.04 23.19 29.11
C TYR A 529 8.36 24.64 29.47
N ARG A 530 9.14 24.85 30.52
CA ARG A 530 9.67 26.14 30.93
C ARG A 530 11.17 26.13 30.72
N ASP A 531 11.65 27.00 29.85
CA ASP A 531 13.08 27.20 29.69
C ASP A 531 13.65 27.92 30.90
N PRO A 532 14.60 27.33 31.67
CA PRO A 532 15.22 27.97 32.79
C PRO A 532 15.98 29.24 32.42
N SER A 533 16.47 29.33 31.18
CA SER A 533 17.22 30.47 30.64
C SER A 533 16.32 31.56 30.05
N SER A 534 15.08 31.23 29.71
CA SER A 534 14.11 32.16 29.12
C SER A 534 12.70 31.90 29.64
N PRO A 535 12.32 32.43 30.81
CA PRO A 535 11.03 32.13 31.45
C PRO A 535 9.79 32.61 30.66
N ARG A 536 9.99 33.37 29.58
CA ARG A 536 8.92 33.84 28.67
C ARG A 536 8.52 32.80 27.62
N ILE A 537 9.33 31.76 27.40
CA ILE A 537 9.06 30.70 26.41
C ILE A 537 8.30 29.57 27.08
N ASN A 538 7.03 29.41 26.73
CA ASN A 538 6.18 28.36 27.22
C ASN A 538 5.85 27.43 26.05
N ASN A 539 6.57 26.32 25.88
CA ASN A 539 6.35 25.37 24.84
C ASN A 539 5.49 24.19 25.32
N PHE A 540 4.63 23.68 24.44
CA PHE A 540 3.92 22.44 24.72
C PHE A 540 4.81 21.24 24.41
N CYS A 541 4.96 20.40 25.41
CA CYS A 541 5.65 19.12 25.29
C CYS A 541 4.66 17.97 25.40
N LEU A 542 4.67 17.09 24.42
CA LEU A 542 3.99 15.80 24.48
C LEU A 542 5.02 14.74 24.89
N ARG A 543 4.86 14.18 26.10
CA ARG A 543 5.76 13.15 26.64
C ARG A 543 5.16 11.75 26.43
N LEU A 544 5.63 11.07 25.41
CA LEU A 544 5.28 9.68 25.07
C LEU A 544 6.42 8.72 25.44
N ASN A 545 7.15 9.06 26.50
CA ASN A 545 8.28 8.29 26.99
C ASN A 545 7.83 7.03 27.74
N ASN A 546 8.67 5.98 27.71
CA ASN A 546 8.49 4.73 28.46
C ASN A 546 7.16 3.98 28.15
N LEU A 547 6.69 4.06 26.91
CA LEU A 547 5.49 3.37 26.43
C LEU A 547 5.81 2.07 25.67
N SER A 548 7.08 1.69 25.58
CA SER A 548 7.57 0.53 24.82
C SER A 548 7.17 0.59 23.33
N LEU A 549 7.03 1.79 22.76
CA LEU A 549 6.71 1.99 21.37
C LEU A 549 7.86 1.50 20.48
N SER A 550 7.56 0.65 19.50
CA SER A 550 8.51 0.20 18.48
C SER A 550 8.34 0.96 17.17
N ARG A 551 7.17 1.56 16.95
CA ARG A 551 6.81 2.36 15.78
C ARG A 551 5.94 3.55 16.18
N ILE A 552 6.08 4.66 15.41
CA ILE A 552 5.28 5.87 15.57
C ILE A 552 4.31 5.98 14.38
N GLY A 553 3.18 6.65 14.58
CA GLY A 553 2.18 6.96 13.55
C GLY A 553 1.18 7.98 14.07
N SER A 554 0.14 8.28 13.27
CA SER A 554 -0.87 9.31 13.56
C SER A 554 -0.27 10.70 13.75
N MET A 555 0.83 11.00 13.05
CA MET A 555 1.52 12.28 13.12
C MET A 555 0.66 13.42 12.56
N GLU A 556 -0.30 13.11 11.69
CA GLU A 556 -1.30 14.04 11.17
C GLU A 556 -2.12 14.75 12.27
N LYS A 557 -2.20 14.15 13.45
CA LYS A 557 -2.89 14.69 14.62
C LYS A 557 -1.97 15.42 15.59
N LEU A 558 -0.67 15.38 15.36
CA LEU A 558 0.36 15.94 16.22
C LEU A 558 1.06 17.17 15.62
N LEU A 559 0.57 17.72 14.50
CA LEU A 559 1.18 18.88 13.83
C LEU A 559 1.26 20.14 14.70
N TRP A 560 0.51 20.17 15.80
CA TRP A 560 0.51 21.25 16.79
C TRP A 560 1.60 21.09 17.88
N VAL A 561 2.25 19.92 17.98
CA VAL A 561 3.23 19.62 19.04
C VAL A 561 4.55 20.31 18.73
N GLN A 562 5.08 21.08 19.68
CA GLN A 562 6.34 21.81 19.53
C GLN A 562 7.55 21.04 20.09
N VAL A 563 7.32 20.25 21.14
CA VAL A 563 8.34 19.42 21.76
C VAL A 563 7.78 18.03 21.98
N LEU A 564 8.45 17.03 21.42
CA LEU A 564 8.05 15.64 21.51
C LEU A 564 9.11 14.81 22.23
N ASP A 565 8.75 14.22 23.38
CA ASP A 565 9.60 13.31 24.13
C ASP A 565 9.23 11.86 23.84
N LEU A 566 10.10 11.15 23.12
CA LEU A 566 9.99 9.75 22.77
C LEU A 566 11.03 8.87 23.47
N SER A 567 11.70 9.40 24.48
CA SER A 567 12.77 8.69 25.19
C SER A 567 12.27 7.40 25.84
N TYR A 568 13.18 6.44 26.08
CA TYR A 568 12.89 5.14 26.70
C TYR A 568 11.82 4.30 25.98
N ASN A 569 11.72 4.43 24.65
CA ASN A 569 10.94 3.56 23.77
C ASN A 569 11.86 2.58 23.00
N GLN A 570 11.29 1.72 22.19
CA GLN A 570 12.00 0.68 21.40
C GLN A 570 12.05 1.05 19.91
N LEU A 571 12.03 2.34 19.58
CA LEU A 571 12.01 2.83 18.22
C LEU A 571 13.32 2.48 17.50
N LYS A 572 13.20 2.01 16.26
CA LYS A 572 14.34 1.67 15.39
C LYS A 572 14.58 2.75 14.33
N THR A 573 13.53 3.38 13.88
CA THR A 573 13.55 4.45 12.86
C THR A 573 12.59 5.57 13.28
N LEU A 574 12.81 6.76 12.73
CA LEU A 574 11.92 7.91 12.83
C LEU A 574 11.36 8.30 11.46
N GLU A 575 11.31 7.36 10.52
CA GLU A 575 10.88 7.59 9.13
C GLU A 575 9.45 8.15 9.02
N ASP A 576 8.61 7.84 10.00
CA ASP A 576 7.22 8.31 10.04
C ASP A 576 7.08 9.69 10.73
N VAL A 577 8.17 10.28 11.22
CA VAL A 577 8.17 11.62 11.86
C VAL A 577 8.64 12.64 10.83
N PRO A 578 7.82 13.65 10.48
CA PRO A 578 8.26 14.77 9.65
C PRO A 578 9.41 15.53 10.31
N ASP A 579 10.40 15.92 9.54
CA ASP A 579 11.56 16.71 9.98
C ASP A 579 11.16 18.09 10.51
#